data_8bfe53d064a6abf07725629be62b1365
#
_entry.id   8bfe53d064a6abf07725629be62b1365
#
_cell.length_a   1.000
_cell.length_b   1.000
_cell.length_c   1.000
_cell.angle_alpha   90.00
_cell.angle_beta   90.00
_cell.angle_gamma   90.00
#
_symmetry.space_group_name_H-M   'P 1'
#
loop_
_entity.id
_entity.type
_entity.pdbx_description
1 polymer ?
#
loop_
_entity_poly.entity_id
_entity_poly.type
_entity_poly.pdbx_seq_one_letter_code
_entity_poly.pdbx_strand_id
1 'polypeptide(L)'
;LNVIPFKSSCMSMVVSNRTELSGHLYRHILLDYILYNNIPIDIYGNGTDRGLYKTRGKQIKSTRIKGPFKRYEPYHEYMFTICIENTRSKHYFSEKIINPLLSNTTPSYIGCENIESYFPNNVLHLTGDIHQDMNLLINILRDPAGYYKKIDTFKVEQKVSLIQNVSKLYGKQSIKESKNN
;
A
#
# COMPACT_ATOMS: atom_id res chain seq x y z
N LEU A 1 -21.34 14.80 -2.51
CA LEU A 1 -21.22 13.73 -1.53
C LEU A 1 -20.23 12.71 -2.07
N ASN A 2 -19.08 12.57 -1.42
CA ASN A 2 -18.13 11.50 -1.76
C ASN A 2 -18.77 10.17 -1.35
N VAL A 3 -19.16 9.36 -2.33
CA VAL A 3 -19.62 7.99 -2.05
C VAL A 3 -18.40 7.19 -1.67
N ILE A 4 -18.26 6.90 -0.39
CA ILE A 4 -17.24 5.98 0.13
C ILE A 4 -17.68 4.57 -0.29
N PRO A 5 -16.82 3.77 -0.95
CA PRO A 5 -17.17 2.40 -1.29
C PRO A 5 -17.45 1.62 -0.01
N PHE A 6 -18.50 0.80 -0.04
CA PHE A 6 -18.77 -0.10 1.07
C PHE A 6 -17.64 -1.13 1.17
N LYS A 7 -16.83 -1.01 2.21
CA LYS A 7 -15.78 -1.96 2.57
C LYS A 7 -15.97 -2.40 4.02
N SER A 8 -15.85 -3.68 4.27
CA SER A 8 -16.19 -4.30 5.56
C SER A 8 -15.17 -4.01 6.66
N SER A 9 -13.96 -3.59 6.29
CA SER A 9 -12.84 -3.39 7.22
C SER A 9 -12.14 -2.05 6.98
N CYS A 10 -11.58 -1.49 8.05
CA CYS A 10 -10.97 -0.16 7.96
C CYS A 10 -9.55 -0.23 7.37
N MET A 11 -8.63 -0.97 8.00
CA MET A 11 -7.21 -0.90 7.66
C MET A 11 -6.51 -2.26 7.70
N SER A 12 -5.62 -2.49 6.72
CA SER A 12 -4.74 -3.64 6.64
C SER A 12 -3.27 -3.25 6.56
N MET A 13 -2.39 -4.21 6.79
CA MET A 13 -0.94 -4.11 6.57
C MET A 13 -0.40 -5.44 6.05
N VAL A 14 0.51 -5.38 5.06
CA VAL A 14 1.22 -6.56 4.56
C VAL A 14 2.67 -6.54 5.03
N VAL A 15 3.11 -7.63 5.65
CA VAL A 15 4.48 -7.80 6.13
C VAL A 15 5.12 -9.08 5.59
N SER A 16 6.44 -9.08 5.52
CA SER A 16 7.27 -10.26 5.27
C SER A 16 8.25 -10.43 6.41
N ASN A 17 8.85 -11.61 6.54
CA ASN A 17 9.88 -11.90 7.53
C ASN A 17 11.26 -11.31 7.18
N ARG A 18 11.38 -10.56 6.09
CA ARG A 18 12.62 -9.91 5.66
C ARG A 18 13.00 -8.75 6.57
N THR A 19 14.32 -8.55 6.78
CA THR A 19 14.88 -7.51 7.67
C THR A 19 16.10 -6.79 7.09
N GLU A 20 16.46 -7.06 5.82
CA GLU A 20 17.73 -6.63 5.22
C GLU A 20 17.77 -5.13 4.87
N LEU A 21 16.61 -4.53 4.60
CA LEU A 21 16.50 -3.14 4.14
C LEU A 21 15.74 -2.27 5.16
N SER A 22 15.96 -0.96 5.08
CA SER A 22 15.35 0.01 6.01
C SER A 22 13.82 -0.07 6.04
N GLY A 23 13.18 -0.23 4.88
CA GLY A 23 11.73 -0.39 4.82
C GLY A 23 11.24 -1.72 5.41
N HIS A 24 12.04 -2.79 5.36
CA HIS A 24 11.72 -4.02 6.06
C HIS A 24 11.73 -3.81 7.58
N LEU A 25 12.79 -3.16 8.09
CA LEU A 25 12.92 -2.87 9.52
C LEU A 25 11.79 -1.98 10.03
N TYR A 26 11.46 -0.94 9.27
CA TYR A 26 10.38 -0.03 9.65
C TYR A 26 9.01 -0.72 9.70
N ARG A 27 8.73 -1.63 8.77
CA ARG A 27 7.51 -2.47 8.82
C ARG A 27 7.42 -3.27 10.12
N HIS A 28 8.52 -3.85 10.58
CA HIS A 28 8.54 -4.60 11.84
C HIS A 28 8.37 -3.70 13.07
N ILE A 29 8.93 -2.49 13.06
CA ILE A 29 8.73 -1.50 14.14
C ILE A 29 7.26 -1.11 14.25
N LEU A 30 6.62 -0.77 13.12
CA LEU A 30 5.18 -0.48 13.07
C LEU A 30 4.33 -1.65 13.52
N LEU A 31 4.63 -2.84 13.03
CA LEU A 31 3.91 -4.06 13.38
C LEU A 31 3.99 -4.37 14.88
N ASP A 32 5.19 -4.28 15.47
CA ASP A 32 5.37 -4.49 16.91
C ASP A 32 4.52 -3.48 17.71
N TYR A 33 4.51 -2.22 17.30
CA TYR A 33 3.71 -1.17 17.93
C TYR A 33 2.20 -1.43 17.81
N ILE A 34 1.73 -1.79 16.62
CA ILE A 34 0.33 -2.11 16.33
C ILE A 34 -0.14 -3.28 17.21
N LEU A 35 0.63 -4.36 17.24
CA LEU A 35 0.24 -5.56 17.98
C LEU A 35 0.35 -5.37 19.49
N TYR A 36 1.38 -4.68 19.98
CA TYR A 36 1.57 -4.41 21.40
C TYR A 36 0.44 -3.54 21.98
N ASN A 37 -0.02 -2.55 21.22
CA ASN A 37 -1.08 -1.63 21.63
C ASN A 37 -2.49 -2.08 21.17
N ASN A 38 -2.61 -3.31 20.63
CA ASN A 38 -3.86 -3.88 20.14
C ASN A 38 -4.65 -2.95 19.21
N ILE A 39 -3.93 -2.25 18.29
CA ILE A 39 -4.56 -1.34 17.33
C ILE A 39 -5.34 -2.14 16.28
N PRO A 40 -6.56 -1.72 15.88
CA PRO A 40 -7.44 -2.51 15.03
C PRO A 40 -7.02 -2.48 13.55
N ILE A 41 -5.81 -2.97 13.25
CA ILE A 41 -5.24 -3.13 11.92
C ILE A 41 -5.00 -4.60 11.65
N ASP A 42 -5.51 -5.12 10.54
CA ASP A 42 -5.37 -6.53 10.18
C ASP A 42 -4.04 -6.77 9.46
N ILE A 43 -3.33 -7.83 9.83
CA ILE A 43 -1.96 -8.12 9.40
C ILE A 43 -1.94 -9.35 8.50
N TYR A 44 -1.41 -9.19 7.30
CA TYR A 44 -1.20 -10.25 6.32
C TYR A 44 0.29 -10.45 6.02
N GLY A 45 0.66 -11.62 5.53
CA GLY A 45 1.96 -11.83 4.91
C GLY A 45 2.70 -13.10 5.30
N ASN A 46 3.81 -13.32 4.61
CA ASN A 46 4.71 -14.44 4.86
C ASN A 46 5.50 -14.20 6.16
N GLY A 47 5.59 -15.21 7.00
CA GLY A 47 6.18 -15.13 8.35
C GLY A 47 5.13 -14.93 9.44
N THR A 48 3.85 -14.79 9.02
CA THR A 48 2.71 -14.88 9.92
C THR A 48 1.92 -16.16 9.63
N ASP A 49 1.55 -16.89 10.68
CA ASP A 49 0.51 -17.92 10.61
C ASP A 49 -0.79 -17.29 11.12
N ARG A 50 -1.94 -17.87 10.81
CA ARG A 50 -3.22 -17.34 11.35
C ARG A 50 -3.17 -17.20 12.85
N GLY A 51 -3.33 -15.98 13.35
CA GLY A 51 -3.31 -15.65 14.76
C GLY A 51 -1.92 -15.61 15.40
N LEU A 52 -0.84 -15.83 14.64
CA LEU A 52 0.50 -15.93 15.19
C LEU A 52 1.53 -15.16 14.33
N TYR A 53 2.33 -14.33 14.98
CA TYR A 53 3.49 -13.67 14.38
C TYR A 53 4.78 -14.04 15.13
N LYS A 54 5.79 -14.49 14.39
CA LYS A 54 7.10 -14.85 14.92
C LYS A 54 8.15 -13.89 14.35
N THR A 55 8.77 -13.10 15.20
CA THR A 55 9.87 -12.22 14.82
C THR A 55 10.85 -12.01 15.95
N ARG A 56 12.15 -11.91 15.64
CA ARG A 56 13.23 -11.55 16.57
C ARG A 56 13.17 -12.31 17.90
N GLY A 57 12.86 -13.61 17.85
CA GLY A 57 12.73 -14.44 19.06
C GLY A 57 11.45 -14.21 19.88
N LYS A 58 10.55 -13.32 19.42
CA LYS A 58 9.24 -13.09 20.04
C LYS A 58 8.15 -13.79 19.27
N GLN A 59 7.11 -14.18 19.99
CA GLN A 59 5.91 -14.79 19.46
C GLN A 59 4.70 -14.00 19.97
N ILE A 60 3.93 -13.40 19.06
CA ILE A 60 2.74 -12.63 19.41
C ILE A 60 1.53 -13.33 18.84
N LYS A 61 0.51 -13.54 19.66
CA LYS A 61 -0.80 -14.08 19.26
C LYS A 61 -1.81 -12.95 19.17
N SER A 62 -2.52 -12.86 18.06
CA SER A 62 -3.60 -11.89 17.85
C SER A 62 -4.57 -12.36 16.79
N THR A 63 -5.87 -12.13 16.98
CA THR A 63 -6.91 -12.37 15.97
C THR A 63 -6.78 -11.45 14.74
N ARG A 64 -5.98 -10.37 14.87
CA ARG A 64 -5.67 -9.46 13.78
C ARG A 64 -4.67 -10.04 12.78
N ILE A 65 -3.94 -11.09 13.13
CA ILE A 65 -2.99 -11.73 12.25
C ILE A 65 -3.73 -12.74 11.37
N LYS A 66 -3.87 -12.40 10.09
CA LYS A 66 -4.64 -13.17 9.10
C LYS A 66 -3.80 -14.27 8.44
N GLY A 67 -2.47 -14.12 8.42
CA GLY A 67 -1.54 -15.07 7.82
C GLY A 67 -1.29 -14.83 6.32
N PRO A 68 -0.86 -15.89 5.59
CA PRO A 68 -0.66 -15.83 4.15
C PRO A 68 -1.94 -15.45 3.41
N PHE A 69 -1.80 -14.78 2.24
CA PHE A 69 -2.92 -14.19 1.51
C PHE A 69 -2.84 -14.44 0.01
N LYS A 70 -3.99 -14.35 -0.66
CA LYS A 70 -4.11 -14.25 -2.11
C LYS A 70 -3.97 -12.79 -2.55
N ARG A 71 -3.57 -12.55 -3.80
CA ARG A 71 -3.11 -11.27 -4.38
C ARG A 71 -3.83 -10.00 -3.88
N TYR A 72 -5.15 -10.00 -3.82
CA TYR A 72 -5.94 -8.79 -3.48
C TYR A 72 -6.64 -8.86 -2.11
N GLU A 73 -6.53 -9.97 -1.41
CA GLU A 73 -7.21 -10.20 -0.14
C GLU A 73 -6.90 -9.11 0.92
N PRO A 74 -5.66 -8.58 1.03
CA PRO A 74 -5.36 -7.50 1.97
C PRO A 74 -5.95 -6.15 1.60
N TYR A 75 -6.60 -6.01 0.43
CA TYR A 75 -7.02 -4.72 -0.12
C TYR A 75 -8.52 -4.62 -0.38
N HIS A 76 -9.15 -5.63 -0.99
CA HIS A 76 -10.54 -5.55 -1.47
C HIS A 76 -11.55 -5.12 -0.40
N GLU A 77 -11.40 -5.63 0.81
CA GLU A 77 -12.31 -5.38 1.93
C GLU A 77 -11.88 -4.21 2.82
N TYR A 78 -10.76 -3.53 2.49
CA TYR A 78 -10.18 -2.50 3.34
C TYR A 78 -10.26 -1.12 2.69
N MET A 79 -10.66 -0.11 3.50
CA MET A 79 -10.64 1.29 3.08
C MET A 79 -9.21 1.81 2.94
N PHE A 80 -8.32 1.37 3.82
CA PHE A 80 -6.91 1.78 3.89
C PHE A 80 -5.98 0.59 3.98
N THR A 81 -4.74 0.79 3.56
CA THR A 81 -3.67 -0.17 3.79
C THR A 81 -2.33 0.53 4.02
N ILE A 82 -1.50 -0.05 4.88
CA ILE A 82 -0.15 0.47 5.13
C ILE A 82 0.80 -0.11 4.08
N CYS A 83 1.41 0.78 3.29
CA CYS A 83 2.30 0.45 2.19
C CYS A 83 3.69 1.03 2.42
N ILE A 84 4.66 0.17 2.68
CA ILE A 84 6.05 0.56 2.91
C ILE A 84 6.93 -0.11 1.85
N GLU A 85 7.60 0.68 1.00
CA GLU A 85 8.60 0.14 0.07
C GLU A 85 9.84 -0.34 0.81
N ASN A 86 10.65 -1.17 0.16
CA ASN A 86 11.85 -1.70 0.79
C ASN A 86 12.91 -0.61 0.99
N THR A 87 12.93 0.38 0.09
CA THR A 87 13.83 1.54 0.11
C THR A 87 13.08 2.80 -0.30
N ARG A 88 13.59 3.96 0.08
CA ARG A 88 13.10 5.26 -0.42
C ARG A 88 13.96 5.71 -1.59
N SER A 89 13.31 6.07 -2.71
CA SER A 89 13.99 6.56 -3.91
C SER A 89 13.01 7.28 -4.81
N LYS A 90 13.49 8.24 -5.60
CA LYS A 90 12.69 8.84 -6.69
C LYS A 90 12.41 7.80 -7.77
N HIS A 91 11.23 7.87 -8.35
CA HIS A 91 10.78 7.05 -9.49
C HIS A 91 10.74 5.53 -9.23
N TYR A 92 10.86 5.10 -7.99
CA TYR A 92 10.75 3.68 -7.61
C TYR A 92 9.51 3.44 -6.75
N PHE A 93 8.60 2.64 -7.26
CA PHE A 93 7.46 2.08 -6.54
C PHE A 93 7.13 0.69 -7.10
N SER A 94 6.40 -0.10 -6.34
CA SER A 94 6.13 -1.50 -6.67
C SER A 94 4.64 -1.85 -6.57
N GLU A 95 4.34 -3.13 -6.70
CA GLU A 95 3.00 -3.68 -6.49
C GLU A 95 2.38 -3.30 -5.12
N LYS A 96 3.19 -2.91 -4.14
CA LYS A 96 2.73 -2.53 -2.80
C LYS A 96 1.80 -1.33 -2.80
N ILE A 97 2.03 -0.37 -3.71
CA ILE A 97 1.13 0.76 -3.90
C ILE A 97 0.13 0.52 -5.04
N ILE A 98 0.54 -0.18 -6.10
CA ILE A 98 -0.30 -0.43 -7.28
C ILE A 98 -1.51 -1.28 -6.92
N ASN A 99 -1.32 -2.40 -6.21
CA ASN A 99 -2.41 -3.31 -5.87
C ASN A 99 -3.52 -2.65 -5.01
N PRO A 100 -3.20 -1.88 -3.95
CA PRO A 100 -4.20 -1.09 -3.23
C PRO A 100 -4.95 -0.11 -4.12
N LEU A 101 -4.23 0.69 -4.93
CA LEU A 101 -4.86 1.68 -5.81
C LEU A 101 -5.82 1.03 -6.80
N LEU A 102 -5.45 -0.10 -7.40
CA LEU A 102 -6.34 -0.89 -8.28
C LEU A 102 -7.53 -1.52 -7.53
N SER A 103 -7.42 -1.70 -6.23
CA SER A 103 -8.49 -2.20 -5.36
C SER A 103 -9.36 -1.09 -4.76
N ASN A 104 -9.17 0.16 -5.18
CA ASN A 104 -9.84 1.33 -4.59
C ASN A 104 -9.63 1.41 -3.06
N THR A 105 -8.40 1.16 -2.62
CA THR A 105 -7.95 1.18 -1.23
C THR A 105 -6.93 2.29 -1.07
N THR A 106 -7.16 3.23 -0.17
CA THR A 106 -6.25 4.36 0.06
C THR A 106 -4.97 3.88 0.77
N PRO A 107 -3.79 4.01 0.15
CA PRO A 107 -2.54 3.63 0.79
C PRO A 107 -2.04 4.71 1.75
N SER A 108 -1.67 4.31 2.97
CA SER A 108 -0.77 5.05 3.86
C SER A 108 0.66 4.66 3.47
N TYR A 109 1.38 5.55 2.79
CA TYR A 109 2.52 5.19 1.96
C TYR A 109 3.84 5.86 2.37
N ILE A 110 4.91 5.08 2.32
CA ILE A 110 6.30 5.56 2.35
C ILE A 110 7.16 4.77 1.36
N GLY A 111 7.91 5.48 0.51
CA GLY A 111 8.76 4.85 -0.51
C GLY A 111 9.19 5.83 -1.58
N CYS A 112 8.49 5.89 -2.70
CA CYS A 112 8.81 6.79 -3.79
C CYS A 112 8.65 8.25 -3.38
N GLU A 113 9.76 9.01 -3.42
CA GLU A 113 9.80 10.39 -2.95
C GLU A 113 8.94 11.34 -3.80
N ASN A 114 8.76 11.04 -5.07
CA ASN A 114 7.94 11.81 -5.99
C ASN A 114 6.66 11.07 -6.42
N ILE A 115 6.05 10.32 -5.52
CA ILE A 115 4.86 9.50 -5.80
C ILE A 115 3.67 10.33 -6.31
N GLU A 116 3.53 11.57 -5.84
CA GLU A 116 2.48 12.50 -6.27
C GLU A 116 2.54 12.83 -7.77
N SER A 117 3.73 12.74 -8.41
CA SER A 117 3.86 12.87 -9.86
C SER A 117 3.19 11.73 -10.64
N TYR A 118 3.00 10.58 -9.99
CA TYR A 118 2.38 9.39 -10.56
C TYR A 118 0.92 9.25 -10.16
N PHE A 119 0.62 9.44 -8.89
CA PHE A 119 -0.71 9.21 -8.28
C PHE A 119 -1.12 10.41 -7.42
N PRO A 120 -1.39 11.57 -8.04
CA PRO A 120 -1.68 12.81 -7.31
C PRO A 120 -2.91 12.65 -6.42
N ASN A 121 -2.79 13.06 -5.16
CA ASN A 121 -3.83 13.00 -4.13
C ASN A 121 -4.42 11.60 -3.85
N ASN A 122 -3.71 10.52 -4.21
CA ASN A 122 -4.19 9.16 -3.99
C ASN A 122 -3.54 8.46 -2.78
N VAL A 123 -2.59 9.10 -2.12
CA VAL A 123 -1.86 8.53 -0.98
C VAL A 123 -1.98 9.38 0.28
N LEU A 124 -1.81 8.76 1.43
CA LEU A 124 -1.55 9.40 2.72
C LEU A 124 -0.09 9.17 3.06
N HIS A 125 0.68 10.25 3.26
CA HIS A 125 2.12 10.14 3.41
C HIS A 125 2.53 9.74 4.82
N LEU A 126 3.30 8.65 4.93
CA LEU A 126 4.04 8.28 6.12
C LEU A 126 5.42 8.95 6.10
N THR A 127 5.92 9.31 7.27
CA THR A 127 7.19 10.04 7.44
C THR A 127 8.39 9.12 7.68
N GLY A 128 8.16 7.97 8.29
CA GLY A 128 9.16 7.05 8.83
C GLY A 128 9.48 7.32 10.31
N ASP A 129 8.80 8.29 10.93
CA ASP A 129 8.81 8.49 12.37
C ASP A 129 7.63 7.74 13.00
N ILE A 130 7.92 6.84 13.92
CA ILE A 130 6.91 5.94 14.51
C ILE A 130 5.78 6.70 15.21
N HIS A 131 6.09 7.80 15.90
CA HIS A 131 5.10 8.55 16.66
C HIS A 131 4.19 9.36 15.74
N GLN A 132 4.75 10.02 14.73
CA GLN A 132 3.98 10.78 13.75
C GLN A 132 3.11 9.85 12.92
N ASP A 133 3.65 8.74 12.45
CA ASP A 133 2.94 7.79 11.60
C ASP A 133 1.83 7.07 12.39
N MET A 134 2.08 6.66 13.62
CA MET A 134 1.03 6.07 14.48
C MET A 134 -0.08 7.05 14.81
N ASN A 135 0.24 8.32 15.05
CA ASN A 135 -0.78 9.37 15.23
C ASN A 135 -1.65 9.51 13.99
N LEU A 136 -1.05 9.54 12.79
CA LEU A 136 -1.80 9.56 11.54
C LEU A 136 -2.72 8.33 11.40
N LEU A 137 -2.18 7.12 11.60
CA LEU A 137 -2.93 5.87 11.47
C LEU A 137 -4.10 5.79 12.47
N ILE A 138 -3.90 6.23 13.71
CA ILE A 138 -4.96 6.30 14.72
C ILE A 138 -6.04 7.31 14.33
N ASN A 139 -5.67 8.47 13.79
CA ASN A 139 -6.64 9.47 13.33
C ASN A 139 -7.45 8.96 12.13
N ILE A 140 -6.84 8.23 11.20
CA ILE A 140 -7.54 7.55 10.10
C ILE A 140 -8.57 6.55 10.64
N LEU A 141 -8.20 5.76 11.64
CA LEU A 141 -9.09 4.78 12.27
C LEU A 141 -10.27 5.43 13.01
N ARG A 142 -10.09 6.66 13.53
CA ARG A 142 -11.14 7.42 14.22
C ARG A 142 -12.09 8.13 13.27
N ASP A 143 -11.59 8.64 12.17
CA ASP A 143 -12.35 9.34 11.12
C ASP A 143 -11.98 8.86 9.72
N PRO A 144 -12.37 7.64 9.35
CA PRO A 144 -12.04 7.09 8.03
C PRO A 144 -12.55 7.95 6.87
N ALA A 145 -13.73 8.57 7.04
CA ALA A 145 -14.36 9.37 6.00
C ALA A 145 -13.54 10.62 5.64
N GLY A 146 -12.94 11.28 6.64
CA GLY A 146 -12.11 12.47 6.45
C GLY A 146 -10.78 12.19 5.73
N TYR A 147 -10.29 10.96 5.80
CA TYR A 147 -9.01 10.57 5.19
C TYR A 147 -9.14 9.80 3.88
N TYR A 148 -10.33 9.27 3.55
CA TYR A 148 -10.52 8.47 2.35
C TYR A 148 -10.23 9.27 1.08
N LYS A 149 -9.45 8.67 0.17
CA LYS A 149 -9.13 9.25 -1.14
C LYS A 149 -9.95 8.55 -2.23
N LYS A 150 -10.68 9.33 -3.02
CA LYS A 150 -11.38 8.81 -4.19
C LYS A 150 -10.36 8.47 -5.27
N ILE A 151 -10.17 7.18 -5.54
CA ILE A 151 -9.19 6.68 -6.49
C ILE A 151 -9.89 6.39 -7.83
N ASP A 152 -9.36 6.96 -8.91
CA ASP A 152 -9.75 6.63 -10.28
C ASP A 152 -8.94 5.39 -10.73
N THR A 153 -9.48 4.21 -10.46
CA THR A 153 -8.81 2.93 -10.75
C THR A 153 -8.50 2.76 -12.23
N PHE A 154 -9.33 3.31 -13.13
CA PHE A 154 -9.10 3.28 -14.56
C PHE A 154 -7.84 4.08 -14.96
N LYS A 155 -7.66 5.27 -14.40
CA LYS A 155 -6.42 6.04 -14.62
C LYS A 155 -5.19 5.35 -14.05
N VAL A 156 -5.32 4.68 -12.90
CA VAL A 156 -4.23 3.88 -12.33
C VAL A 156 -3.87 2.74 -13.28
N GLU A 157 -4.86 1.98 -13.76
CA GLU A 157 -4.65 0.88 -14.71
C GLU A 157 -3.97 1.35 -15.99
N GLN A 158 -4.42 2.45 -16.59
CA GLN A 158 -3.77 3.02 -17.76
C GLN A 158 -2.29 3.38 -17.55
N LYS A 159 -1.94 3.88 -16.36
CA LYS A 159 -0.56 4.24 -16.04
C LYS A 159 0.35 3.03 -15.89
N VAL A 160 -0.15 1.94 -15.30
CA VAL A 160 0.65 0.75 -14.99
C VAL A 160 0.56 -0.34 -16.07
N SER A 161 -0.32 -0.18 -17.06
CA SER A 161 -0.47 -1.15 -18.15
C SER A 161 0.73 -1.11 -19.09
N LEU A 162 1.56 -2.15 -19.02
CA LEU A 162 2.72 -2.32 -19.90
C LEU A 162 2.30 -2.37 -21.37
N ILE A 163 1.23 -3.13 -21.69
CA ILE A 163 0.73 -3.29 -23.06
C ILE A 163 0.33 -1.95 -23.67
N GLN A 164 -0.45 -1.14 -22.94
CA GLN A 164 -0.88 0.18 -23.44
C GLN A 164 0.30 1.14 -23.61
N ASN A 165 1.27 1.11 -22.71
CA ASN A 165 2.45 1.97 -22.78
C ASN A 165 3.36 1.58 -23.94
N VAL A 166 3.58 0.29 -24.16
CA VAL A 166 4.34 -0.24 -25.30
C VAL A 166 3.64 0.12 -26.63
N SER A 167 2.32 -0.09 -26.75
CA SER A 167 1.57 0.25 -27.94
C SER A 167 1.64 1.75 -28.30
N LYS A 168 1.67 2.64 -27.29
CA LYS A 168 1.86 4.10 -27.52
C LYS A 168 3.26 4.42 -28.07
N LEU A 169 4.29 3.68 -27.70
CA LEU A 169 5.65 3.84 -28.20
C LEU A 169 5.75 3.40 -29.67
N TYR A 170 5.23 2.23 -30.00
CA TYR A 170 5.24 1.70 -31.38
C TYR A 170 4.32 2.49 -32.32
N GLY A 171 3.13 2.91 -31.87
CA GLY A 171 2.23 3.74 -32.66
C GLY A 171 2.82 5.11 -33.03
N LYS A 172 3.72 5.67 -32.23
CA LYS A 172 4.46 6.89 -32.56
C LYS A 172 5.57 6.67 -33.58
N GLN A 173 6.14 5.47 -33.69
CA GLN A 173 7.14 5.13 -34.70
C GLN A 173 6.52 4.97 -36.09
N SER A 174 5.38 4.28 -36.21
CA SER A 174 4.69 4.11 -37.50
C SER A 174 4.21 5.43 -38.11
N ILE A 175 3.88 6.44 -37.30
CA ILE A 175 3.48 7.78 -37.81
C ILE A 175 4.69 8.60 -38.30
N LYS A 176 5.90 8.34 -37.77
CA LYS A 176 7.11 9.02 -38.23
C LYS A 176 7.62 8.47 -39.59
N GLU A 177 7.49 7.17 -39.80
CA GLU A 177 7.92 6.51 -41.04
C GLU A 177 7.00 6.84 -42.21
N SER A 178 5.69 7.09 -41.98
CA SER A 178 4.74 7.49 -43.02
C SER A 178 4.84 8.96 -43.44
N LYS A 179 5.64 9.80 -42.78
CA LYS A 179 5.87 11.22 -43.15
C LYS A 179 7.19 11.46 -43.87
N ASN A 180 8.01 10.44 -44.07
CA ASN A 180 9.31 10.52 -44.74
C ASN A 180 9.36 9.72 -46.07
N ASN A 181 8.21 9.35 -46.66
CA ASN A 181 8.10 8.77 -48.00
C ASN A 181 7.35 9.70 -48.95
#